data_78f1d33f3be462cfe0bffb47d63de03e
#
_entry.id   78f1d33f3be462cfe0bffb47d63de03e
#
_cell.length_a   1.000
_cell.length_b   1.000
_cell.length_c   1.000
_cell.angle_alpha   90.00
_cell.angle_beta   90.00
_cell.angle_gamma   90.00
#
_symmetry.space_group_name_H-M   'P 1'
#
loop_
_entity.id
_entity.type
_entity.pdbx_description
1 polymer ?
#
loop_
_entity_poly.entity_id
_entity_poly.type
_entity_poly.pdbx_seq_one_letter_code
_entity_poly.pdbx_strand_id
1 'polypeptide(L)'
;MKKILLPLEGTGYHRDLLDFAAALNERAKIMLTTTLLPEADYAELWTGSGGVEEPVYVAPPENSDKVVANHCSRVKRYCEEHSIVCRVHEDRYDFALPTLRRETRFADLLLLSSRHFFEANDDRQPNAYMREILHHTECPVLLLPEKPALPGEIIFAYDGTASSVYAIRQFAYLFPEFNRLRTTLVCVSDNEQACIPEEAMIREWCEQHFKHFRALRLHMRTDLFYDTWLGMMQQPWLVSGAFGRSDWSRLFHHSFINRLIRTHGVPLFVAHK
;
A
#
# COMPACT_ATOMS: atom_id res chain seq x y z
N MET A 1 -4.19 -5.88 -18.96
CA MET A 1 -3.01 -6.33 -18.19
C MET A 1 -2.58 -5.15 -17.33
N LYS A 2 -2.44 -5.34 -16.00
CA LYS A 2 -2.03 -4.28 -15.06
C LYS A 2 -0.52 -4.19 -15.02
N LYS A 3 0.03 -2.97 -15.00
CA LYS A 3 1.46 -2.73 -14.76
C LYS A 3 1.68 -2.51 -13.27
N ILE A 4 2.36 -3.43 -12.63
CA ILE A 4 2.66 -3.40 -11.19
C ILE A 4 4.13 -3.04 -11.01
N LEU A 5 4.40 -2.00 -10.22
CA LEU A 5 5.75 -1.60 -9.84
C LEU A 5 6.13 -2.25 -8.51
N LEU A 6 7.26 -2.92 -8.49
CA LEU A 6 7.88 -3.49 -7.30
C LEU A 6 9.29 -2.94 -7.16
N PRO A 7 9.54 -1.94 -6.32
CA PRO A 7 10.89 -1.46 -6.08
C PRO A 7 11.72 -2.51 -5.33
N LEU A 8 12.98 -2.63 -5.71
CA LEU A 8 13.98 -3.44 -5.01
C LEU A 8 14.93 -2.49 -4.28
N GLU A 9 14.93 -2.55 -2.97
CA GLU A 9 15.74 -1.70 -2.10
C GLU A 9 17.02 -2.46 -1.68
N GLY A 10 18.18 -1.88 -1.93
CA GLY A 10 19.47 -2.36 -1.49
C GLY A 10 19.73 -3.85 -1.77
N THR A 11 20.10 -4.59 -0.74
CA THR A 11 20.39 -6.03 -0.79
C THR A 11 19.15 -6.92 -0.60
N GLY A 12 17.97 -6.33 -0.40
CA GLY A 12 16.73 -7.03 -0.09
C GLY A 12 16.12 -7.75 -1.30
N TYR A 13 16.15 -9.09 -1.30
CA TYR A 13 15.35 -9.90 -2.21
C TYR A 13 14.05 -10.31 -1.51
N HIS A 14 12.98 -9.57 -1.77
CA HIS A 14 11.66 -9.78 -1.16
C HIS A 14 10.89 -10.89 -1.88
N ARG A 15 11.22 -12.13 -1.58
CA ARG A 15 10.56 -13.29 -2.19
C ARG A 15 9.06 -13.29 -1.95
N ASP A 16 8.62 -12.90 -0.75
CA ASP A 16 7.21 -12.88 -0.38
C ASP A 16 6.38 -11.95 -1.29
N LEU A 17 6.97 -10.80 -1.70
CA LEU A 17 6.31 -9.89 -2.63
C LEU A 17 6.26 -10.44 -4.06
N LEU A 18 7.26 -11.20 -4.47
CA LEU A 18 7.25 -11.89 -5.77
C LEU A 18 6.24 -13.04 -5.78
N ASP A 19 6.16 -13.84 -4.71
CA ASP A 19 5.16 -14.90 -4.55
C ASP A 19 3.74 -14.30 -4.59
N PHE A 20 3.55 -13.14 -3.97
CA PHE A 20 2.29 -12.41 -4.05
C PHE A 20 1.98 -11.91 -5.46
N ALA A 21 2.97 -11.34 -6.18
CA ALA A 21 2.80 -10.91 -7.56
C ALA A 21 2.47 -12.11 -8.49
N ALA A 22 3.05 -13.29 -8.23
CA ALA A 22 2.71 -14.52 -8.94
C ALA A 22 1.25 -14.93 -8.69
N ALA A 23 0.80 -14.90 -7.43
CA ALA A 23 -0.59 -15.19 -7.08
C ALA A 23 -1.58 -14.20 -7.73
N LEU A 24 -1.22 -12.91 -7.83
CA LEU A 24 -2.01 -11.92 -8.60
C LEU A 24 -2.04 -12.27 -10.09
N ASN A 25 -0.90 -12.67 -10.67
CA ASN A 25 -0.81 -13.02 -12.10
C ASN A 25 -1.66 -14.24 -12.47
N GLU A 26 -1.87 -15.17 -11.54
CA GLU A 26 -2.78 -16.30 -11.72
C GLU A 26 -4.25 -15.86 -11.80
N ARG A 27 -4.63 -14.82 -11.06
CA ARG A 27 -5.99 -14.26 -11.07
C ARG A 27 -6.26 -13.36 -12.27
N ALA A 28 -5.30 -12.49 -12.58
CA ALA A 28 -5.38 -11.56 -13.69
C ALA A 28 -3.97 -11.24 -14.16
N LYS A 29 -3.69 -11.42 -15.47
CA LYS A 29 -2.36 -11.20 -16.03
C LYS A 29 -1.83 -9.81 -15.73
N ILE A 30 -0.59 -9.78 -15.22
CA ILE A 30 0.14 -8.56 -14.86
C ILE A 30 1.44 -8.44 -15.66
N MET A 31 1.93 -7.22 -15.74
CA MET A 31 3.32 -6.91 -16.07
C MET A 31 4.01 -6.40 -14.81
N LEU A 32 5.02 -7.12 -14.35
CA LEU A 32 5.82 -6.69 -13.21
C LEU A 32 6.97 -5.83 -13.70
N THR A 33 7.03 -4.60 -13.24
CA THR A 33 8.18 -3.71 -13.44
C THR A 33 8.92 -3.59 -12.12
N THR A 34 10.23 -3.80 -12.13
CA THR A 34 11.07 -3.57 -10.96
C THR A 34 12.02 -2.43 -11.24
N THR A 35 12.20 -1.56 -10.27
CA THR A 35 13.21 -0.50 -10.27
C THR A 35 14.14 -0.72 -9.09
N LEU A 36 15.42 -0.47 -9.31
CA LEU A 36 16.42 -0.58 -8.27
C LEU A 36 16.50 0.77 -7.56
N LEU A 37 16.26 0.76 -6.28
CA LEU A 37 16.45 1.94 -5.43
C LEU A 37 17.79 1.81 -4.70
N PRO A 38 18.58 2.89 -4.61
CA PRO A 38 19.79 2.87 -3.82
C PRO A 38 19.46 2.55 -2.36
N GLU A 39 20.33 1.80 -1.71
CA GLU A 39 20.28 1.59 -0.27
C GLU A 39 20.71 2.91 0.38
N ALA A 40 19.75 3.75 0.72
CA ALA A 40 20.00 4.96 1.48
C ALA A 40 19.50 4.74 2.90
N ASP A 41 20.35 5.02 3.86
CA ASP A 41 19.95 5.10 5.26
C ASP A 41 19.17 6.40 5.45
N TYR A 42 17.87 6.37 5.12
CA TYR A 42 17.00 7.54 5.08
C TYR A 42 16.77 8.16 6.46
N ALA A 43 17.06 7.43 7.53
CA ALA A 43 16.98 7.96 8.88
C ALA A 43 18.04 9.05 9.13
N GLU A 44 19.22 8.96 8.51
CA GLU A 44 20.28 9.96 8.65
C GLU A 44 20.10 11.19 7.74
N LEU A 45 19.43 11.04 6.59
CA LEU A 45 19.23 12.14 5.65
C LEU A 45 18.20 13.19 6.11
N TRP A 46 17.34 12.85 7.09
CA TRP A 46 16.25 13.72 7.58
C TRP A 46 16.45 14.28 8.99
N THR A 47 17.52 13.95 9.68
CA THR A 47 17.81 14.53 11.00
C THR A 47 18.42 15.93 10.95
N GLY A 48 18.71 16.46 9.78
CA GLY A 48 19.15 17.85 9.56
C GLY A 48 18.01 18.83 9.81
N SER A 49 18.05 19.50 10.93
CA SER A 49 17.18 20.61 11.30
C SER A 49 17.10 21.68 10.22
N GLY A 50 15.96 21.82 9.56
CA GLY A 50 15.43 23.09 9.04
C GLY A 50 16.22 23.84 7.95
N GLY A 51 17.19 23.25 7.28
CA GLY A 51 17.91 23.87 6.17
C GLY A 51 17.67 23.07 4.89
N VAL A 52 17.57 23.78 3.76
CA VAL A 52 17.57 23.19 2.41
C VAL A 52 19.01 22.71 2.17
N GLU A 53 19.35 21.53 2.71
CA GLU A 53 20.61 20.87 2.37
C GLU A 53 20.36 19.98 1.15
N GLU A 54 21.23 20.11 0.16
CA GLU A 54 21.24 19.26 -1.02
C GLU A 54 21.37 17.80 -0.58
N PRO A 55 20.61 16.87 -1.18
CA PRO A 55 20.67 15.46 -0.81
C PRO A 55 22.11 14.94 -1.00
N VAL A 56 22.70 14.44 0.07
CA VAL A 56 24.04 13.88 0.04
C VAL A 56 24.02 12.59 -0.76
N TYR A 57 24.77 12.56 -1.86
CA TYR A 57 25.00 11.33 -2.62
C TYR A 57 25.90 10.41 -1.81
N VAL A 58 25.33 9.34 -1.30
CA VAL A 58 26.10 8.25 -0.69
C VAL A 58 26.53 7.32 -1.81
N ALA A 59 27.82 7.26 -2.09
CA ALA A 59 28.36 6.35 -3.09
C ALA A 59 28.00 4.89 -2.72
N PRO A 60 27.48 4.11 -3.66
CA PRO A 60 27.16 2.71 -3.39
C PRO A 60 28.43 1.93 -2.96
N PRO A 61 28.30 0.95 -2.05
CA PRO A 61 29.45 0.17 -1.60
C PRO A 61 30.13 -0.58 -2.73
N GLU A 62 31.44 -0.79 -2.63
CA GLU A 62 32.20 -1.62 -3.55
C GLU A 62 31.56 -3.01 -3.66
N ASN A 63 31.21 -3.47 -4.84
CA ASN A 63 30.43 -4.66 -5.19
C ASN A 63 28.90 -4.50 -5.31
N SER A 64 28.32 -3.31 -5.15
CA SER A 64 26.87 -3.09 -5.34
C SER A 64 26.42 -3.56 -6.74
N ASP A 65 27.23 -3.36 -7.78
CA ASP A 65 26.92 -3.76 -9.15
C ASP A 65 26.70 -5.28 -9.31
N LYS A 66 27.51 -6.11 -8.64
CA LYS A 66 27.36 -7.56 -8.69
C LYS A 66 26.11 -8.02 -7.90
N VAL A 67 25.84 -7.40 -6.78
CA VAL A 67 24.66 -7.69 -5.97
C VAL A 67 23.40 -7.33 -6.74
N VAL A 68 23.35 -6.13 -7.32
CA VAL A 68 22.28 -5.64 -8.17
C VAL A 68 22.04 -6.57 -9.38
N ALA A 69 23.08 -6.90 -10.12
CA ALA A 69 22.98 -7.80 -11.28
C ALA A 69 22.45 -9.20 -10.89
N ASN A 70 22.85 -9.70 -9.72
CA ASN A 70 22.33 -10.96 -9.18
C ASN A 70 20.85 -10.85 -8.83
N HIS A 71 20.40 -9.76 -8.19
CA HIS A 71 19.00 -9.54 -7.86
C HIS A 71 18.14 -9.44 -9.14
N CYS A 72 18.57 -8.65 -10.11
CA CYS A 72 17.89 -8.55 -11.41
C CYS A 72 17.74 -9.91 -12.08
N SER A 73 18.82 -10.71 -12.10
CA SER A 73 18.81 -12.05 -12.70
C SER A 73 17.86 -13.00 -11.94
N ARG A 74 17.82 -12.92 -10.61
CA ARG A 74 16.91 -13.73 -9.79
C ARG A 74 15.45 -13.36 -10.03
N VAL A 75 15.13 -12.05 -10.12
CA VAL A 75 13.77 -11.58 -10.40
C VAL A 75 13.33 -12.00 -11.80
N LYS A 76 14.19 -11.82 -12.83
CA LYS A 76 13.89 -12.24 -14.20
C LYS A 76 13.59 -13.74 -14.25
N ARG A 77 14.46 -14.57 -13.67
CA ARG A 77 14.24 -16.03 -13.60
C ARG A 77 12.95 -16.39 -12.88
N TYR A 78 12.67 -15.78 -11.73
CA TYR A 78 11.43 -16.00 -10.99
C TYR A 78 10.19 -15.67 -11.84
N CYS A 79 10.22 -14.55 -12.55
CA CYS A 79 9.12 -14.16 -13.45
C CYS A 79 8.93 -15.12 -14.61
N GLU A 80 10.02 -15.62 -15.20
CA GLU A 80 9.98 -16.66 -16.25
C GLU A 80 9.34 -17.94 -15.73
N GLU A 81 9.76 -18.44 -14.57
CA GLU A 81 9.22 -19.65 -13.93
C GLU A 81 7.71 -19.53 -13.64
N HIS A 82 7.20 -18.31 -13.36
CA HIS A 82 5.80 -18.06 -13.05
C HIS A 82 5.00 -17.42 -14.20
N SER A 83 5.58 -17.38 -15.40
CA SER A 83 4.93 -16.79 -16.60
C SER A 83 4.44 -15.35 -16.37
N ILE A 84 5.24 -14.55 -15.68
CA ILE A 84 4.99 -13.13 -15.44
C ILE A 84 5.78 -12.32 -16.48
N VAL A 85 5.12 -11.39 -17.18
CA VAL A 85 5.82 -10.43 -18.03
C VAL A 85 6.61 -9.48 -17.13
N CYS A 86 7.94 -9.46 -17.27
CA CYS A 86 8.82 -8.70 -16.41
C CYS A 86 9.61 -7.62 -17.18
N ARG A 87 9.82 -6.48 -16.53
CA ARG A 87 10.75 -5.43 -16.93
C ARG A 87 11.58 -5.01 -15.72
N VAL A 88 12.86 -4.78 -15.94
CA VAL A 88 13.79 -4.29 -14.90
C VAL A 88 14.36 -2.96 -15.39
N HIS A 89 14.13 -1.90 -14.61
CA HIS A 89 14.70 -0.58 -14.85
C HIS A 89 15.93 -0.41 -13.96
N GLU A 90 17.07 -0.15 -14.59
CA GLU A 90 18.37 -0.06 -13.92
C GLU A 90 18.84 1.41 -13.84
N ASP A 91 18.04 2.30 -13.28
CA ASP A 91 18.43 3.70 -13.03
C ASP A 91 19.28 3.78 -11.75
N ARG A 92 20.58 3.68 -11.91
CA ARG A 92 21.55 3.51 -10.80
C ARG A 92 21.99 4.80 -10.12
N TYR A 93 21.68 5.96 -10.70
CA TYR A 93 22.27 7.23 -10.30
C TYR A 93 21.27 8.27 -9.77
N ASP A 94 19.99 7.96 -9.77
CA ASP A 94 18.96 8.85 -9.29
C ASP A 94 18.59 8.55 -7.82
N PHE A 95 18.14 9.59 -7.11
CA PHE A 95 17.63 9.45 -5.76
C PHE A 95 16.36 8.58 -5.74
N ALA A 96 16.19 7.80 -4.67
CA ALA A 96 15.11 6.82 -4.57
C ALA A 96 13.71 7.44 -4.72
N LEU A 97 13.41 8.54 -4.00
CA LEU A 97 12.07 9.16 -4.04
C LEU A 97 11.73 9.78 -5.41
N PRO A 98 12.60 10.58 -6.05
CA PRO A 98 12.34 11.08 -7.41
C PRO A 98 12.16 9.96 -8.44
N THR A 99 12.99 8.93 -8.37
CA THR A 99 12.88 7.77 -9.25
C THR A 99 11.55 7.04 -9.04
N LEU A 100 11.20 6.75 -7.79
CA LEU A 100 9.94 6.09 -7.46
C LEU A 100 8.72 6.91 -7.92
N ARG A 101 8.74 8.23 -7.71
CA ARG A 101 7.69 9.12 -8.19
C ARG A 101 7.54 9.07 -9.71
N ARG A 102 8.65 9.11 -10.45
CA ARG A 102 8.65 9.00 -11.91
C ARG A 102 8.09 7.66 -12.38
N GLU A 103 8.52 6.54 -11.77
CA GLU A 103 8.07 5.20 -12.13
C GLU A 103 6.59 4.98 -11.83
N THR A 104 6.09 5.50 -10.70
CA THR A 104 4.66 5.38 -10.32
C THR A 104 3.72 6.11 -11.27
N ARG A 105 4.18 7.14 -11.98
CA ARG A 105 3.42 7.83 -13.03
C ARG A 105 3.00 6.89 -14.17
N PHE A 106 3.79 5.86 -14.43
CA PHE A 106 3.59 4.91 -15.51
C PHE A 106 3.23 3.50 -14.99
N ALA A 107 2.78 3.39 -13.76
CA ALA A 107 2.32 2.15 -13.16
C ALA A 107 0.85 2.26 -12.75
N ASP A 108 0.15 1.12 -12.71
CA ASP A 108 -1.22 1.04 -12.21
C ASP A 108 -1.26 0.81 -10.69
N LEU A 109 -0.20 0.22 -10.13
CA LEU A 109 -0.11 -0.13 -8.73
C LEU A 109 1.36 -0.19 -8.29
N LEU A 110 1.66 0.34 -7.11
CA LEU A 110 2.93 0.16 -6.41
C LEU A 110 2.76 -0.88 -5.29
N LEU A 111 3.62 -1.92 -5.28
CA LEU A 111 3.72 -2.87 -4.17
C LEU A 111 4.86 -2.48 -3.25
N LEU A 112 4.59 -2.39 -1.96
CA LEU A 112 5.59 -2.12 -0.91
C LEU A 112 5.45 -3.08 0.25
N SER A 113 6.56 -3.38 0.91
CA SER A 113 6.53 -4.08 2.19
C SER A 113 6.10 -3.13 3.31
N SER A 114 5.20 -3.60 4.19
CA SER A 114 4.83 -2.85 5.40
C SER A 114 5.92 -2.87 6.47
N ARG A 115 7.00 -3.64 6.32
CA ARG A 115 8.15 -3.65 7.23
C ARG A 115 8.67 -2.25 7.48
N HIS A 116 8.95 -1.52 6.41
CA HIS A 116 9.48 -0.16 6.49
C HIS A 116 8.48 0.86 7.04
N PHE A 117 7.20 0.49 7.16
CA PHE A 117 6.19 1.35 7.76
C PHE A 117 6.48 1.62 9.24
N PHE A 118 7.17 0.69 9.90
CA PHE A 118 7.36 0.68 11.35
C PHE A 118 8.83 0.79 11.81
N GLU A 119 9.78 0.85 10.90
CA GLU A 119 11.22 0.84 11.18
C GLU A 119 11.75 2.22 11.62
N ALA A 120 11.11 2.90 12.53
CA ALA A 120 11.72 4.05 13.19
C ALA A 120 11.34 4.08 14.66
N ASN A 121 12.31 4.43 15.51
CA ASN A 121 12.12 4.69 16.94
C ASN A 121 11.25 5.94 17.24
N ASP A 122 10.45 6.40 16.26
CA ASP A 122 9.55 7.55 16.40
C ASP A 122 8.12 7.03 16.62
N ASP A 123 7.45 7.55 17.64
CA ASP A 123 6.03 7.29 17.92
C ASP A 123 5.09 7.78 16.80
N ARG A 124 5.63 8.52 15.83
CA ARG A 124 4.91 9.01 14.65
C ARG A 124 4.95 7.98 13.52
N GLN A 125 3.91 7.23 13.38
CA GLN A 125 3.78 6.24 12.30
C GLN A 125 2.77 6.70 11.25
N PRO A 126 3.00 6.44 9.95
CA PRO A 126 4.18 5.82 9.35
C PRO A 126 5.44 6.67 9.49
N ASN A 127 6.62 6.05 9.33
CA ASN A 127 7.88 6.80 9.36
C ASN A 127 7.93 7.87 8.25
N ALA A 128 8.88 8.81 8.33
CA ALA A 128 8.97 9.94 7.39
C ALA A 128 9.08 9.48 5.93
N TYR A 129 9.90 8.47 5.66
CA TYR A 129 10.09 7.92 4.32
C TYR A 129 8.79 7.35 3.73
N MET A 130 8.08 6.51 4.48
CA MET A 130 6.81 5.95 4.04
C MET A 130 5.75 7.03 3.81
N ARG A 131 5.74 8.08 4.65
CA ARG A 131 4.85 9.25 4.44
C ARG A 131 5.15 9.94 3.12
N GLU A 132 6.44 10.17 2.81
CA GLU A 132 6.84 10.79 1.55
C GLU A 132 6.45 9.93 0.35
N ILE A 133 6.66 8.62 0.42
CA ILE A 133 6.19 7.72 -0.64
C ILE A 133 4.67 7.84 -0.81
N LEU A 134 3.91 7.69 0.27
CA LEU A 134 2.45 7.74 0.20
C LEU A 134 1.91 9.11 -0.26
N HIS A 135 2.66 10.19 -0.07
CA HIS A 135 2.29 11.52 -0.54
C HIS A 135 2.66 11.82 -2.00
N HIS A 136 3.72 11.21 -2.49
CA HIS A 136 4.30 11.59 -3.78
C HIS A 136 4.12 10.56 -4.90
N THR A 137 3.63 9.37 -4.58
CA THR A 137 3.30 8.38 -5.61
C THR A 137 2.12 8.84 -6.46
N GLU A 138 2.19 8.58 -7.76
CA GLU A 138 1.17 8.98 -8.74
C GLU A 138 0.22 7.82 -9.12
N CYS A 139 0.38 6.66 -8.50
CA CYS A 139 -0.54 5.53 -8.58
C CYS A 139 -0.91 5.00 -7.18
N PRO A 140 -1.98 4.20 -7.06
CA PRO A 140 -2.30 3.52 -5.82
C PRO A 140 -1.15 2.68 -5.28
N VAL A 141 -1.09 2.56 -3.95
CA VAL A 141 -0.08 1.77 -3.23
C VAL A 141 -0.76 0.61 -2.51
N LEU A 142 -0.19 -0.58 -2.60
CA LEU A 142 -0.58 -1.73 -1.79
C LEU A 142 0.57 -2.09 -0.85
N LEU A 143 0.37 -1.80 0.43
CA LEU A 143 1.29 -2.18 1.51
C LEU A 143 1.00 -3.61 1.93
N LEU A 144 2.01 -4.45 1.88
CA LEU A 144 1.92 -5.87 2.12
C LEU A 144 2.68 -6.27 3.40
N PRO A 145 2.06 -7.05 4.29
CA PRO A 145 2.73 -7.60 5.46
C PRO A 145 3.73 -8.69 5.07
N GLU A 146 4.43 -9.22 6.04
CA GLU A 146 5.16 -10.47 5.85
C GLU A 146 4.16 -11.60 5.48
N LYS A 147 4.51 -12.41 4.48
CA LYS A 147 3.66 -13.50 3.96
C LYS A 147 2.25 -13.02 3.53
N PRO A 148 2.20 -12.06 2.59
CA PRO A 148 0.93 -11.53 2.15
C PRO A 148 0.09 -12.59 1.43
N ALA A 149 -1.23 -12.51 1.59
CA ALA A 149 -2.18 -13.38 0.90
C ALA A 149 -3.16 -12.55 0.06
N LEU A 150 -3.74 -13.18 -0.97
CA LEU A 150 -4.85 -12.60 -1.70
C LEU A 150 -6.07 -12.43 -0.78
N PRO A 151 -6.95 -11.46 -1.06
CA PRO A 151 -8.06 -11.18 -0.16
C PRO A 151 -9.10 -12.29 -0.16
N GLY A 152 -9.59 -12.63 1.02
CA GLY A 152 -10.83 -13.38 1.23
C GLY A 152 -12.02 -12.45 1.45
N GLU A 153 -11.76 -11.27 2.01
CA GLU A 153 -12.76 -10.22 2.27
C GLU A 153 -12.16 -8.82 2.05
N ILE A 154 -13.01 -7.84 1.76
CA ILE A 154 -12.60 -6.45 1.55
C ILE A 154 -13.25 -5.54 2.59
N ILE A 155 -12.46 -4.63 3.15
CA ILE A 155 -12.91 -3.59 4.06
C ILE A 155 -12.66 -2.24 3.40
N PHE A 156 -13.70 -1.46 3.21
CA PHE A 156 -13.59 -0.05 2.79
C PHE A 156 -13.64 0.86 4.02
N ALA A 157 -12.57 1.56 4.28
CA ALA A 157 -12.54 2.65 5.24
C ALA A 157 -13.18 3.89 4.63
N TYR A 158 -14.33 4.30 5.14
CA TYR A 158 -15.14 5.36 4.57
C TYR A 158 -15.48 6.44 5.58
N ASP A 159 -15.32 7.68 5.17
CA ASP A 159 -15.55 8.87 5.99
C ASP A 159 -16.37 9.96 5.28
N GLY A 160 -16.83 9.67 4.06
CA GLY A 160 -17.54 10.63 3.21
C GLY A 160 -16.63 11.58 2.43
N THR A 161 -15.32 11.55 2.63
CA THR A 161 -14.41 12.42 1.87
C THR A 161 -14.24 11.97 0.42
N ALA A 162 -13.89 12.92 -0.45
CA ALA A 162 -13.55 12.61 -1.84
C ALA A 162 -12.40 11.61 -1.95
N SER A 163 -11.50 11.60 -0.98
CA SER A 163 -10.33 10.70 -0.93
C SER A 163 -10.75 9.25 -0.66
N SER A 164 -11.66 9.02 0.31
CA SER A 164 -12.17 7.67 0.58
C SER A 164 -12.97 7.11 -0.60
N VAL A 165 -13.82 7.94 -1.22
CA VAL A 165 -14.55 7.56 -2.45
C VAL A 165 -13.58 7.24 -3.59
N TYR A 166 -12.54 8.06 -3.77
CA TYR A 166 -11.53 7.84 -4.80
C TYR A 166 -10.83 6.49 -4.63
N ALA A 167 -10.38 6.18 -3.42
CA ALA A 167 -9.71 4.91 -3.14
C ALA A 167 -10.60 3.69 -3.41
N ILE A 168 -11.87 3.74 -3.00
CA ILE A 168 -12.86 2.70 -3.27
C ILE A 168 -13.02 2.49 -4.78
N ARG A 169 -13.12 3.58 -5.55
CA ARG A 169 -13.23 3.52 -7.01
C ARG A 169 -11.98 2.95 -7.66
N GLN A 170 -10.78 3.40 -7.23
CA GLN A 170 -9.53 2.88 -7.76
C GLN A 170 -9.38 1.38 -7.48
N PHE A 171 -9.74 0.93 -6.28
CA PHE A 171 -9.73 -0.47 -5.94
C PHE A 171 -10.67 -1.29 -6.84
N ALA A 172 -11.91 -0.84 -7.04
CA ALA A 172 -12.89 -1.53 -7.89
C ALA A 172 -12.42 -1.66 -9.34
N TYR A 173 -11.78 -0.62 -9.88
CA TYR A 173 -11.29 -0.63 -11.26
C TYR A 173 -10.00 -1.45 -11.41
N LEU A 174 -9.13 -1.43 -10.41
CA LEU A 174 -7.88 -2.20 -10.45
C LEU A 174 -8.10 -3.69 -10.17
N PHE A 175 -9.08 -4.05 -9.34
CA PHE A 175 -9.29 -5.42 -8.90
C PHE A 175 -10.73 -5.93 -9.15
N PRO A 176 -11.22 -5.87 -10.41
CA PRO A 176 -12.56 -6.37 -10.74
C PRO A 176 -12.71 -7.87 -10.46
N GLU A 177 -11.61 -8.64 -10.41
CA GLU A 177 -11.59 -10.06 -10.06
C GLU A 177 -12.01 -10.35 -8.62
N PHE A 178 -11.97 -9.34 -7.72
CA PHE A 178 -12.39 -9.46 -6.32
C PHE A 178 -13.82 -8.97 -6.04
N ASN A 179 -14.56 -8.60 -7.06
CA ASN A 179 -15.92 -8.03 -6.93
C ASN A 179 -16.97 -8.99 -6.35
N ARG A 180 -16.65 -10.28 -6.25
CA ARG A 180 -17.51 -11.32 -5.65
C ARG A 180 -17.20 -11.61 -4.19
N LEU A 181 -16.15 -11.01 -3.65
CA LEU A 181 -15.81 -11.17 -2.25
C LEU A 181 -16.77 -10.40 -1.36
N ARG A 182 -16.91 -10.85 -0.11
CA ARG A 182 -17.62 -10.08 0.91
C ARG A 182 -16.92 -8.74 1.09
N THR A 183 -17.66 -7.66 0.87
CA THR A 183 -17.15 -6.29 0.91
C THR A 183 -17.92 -5.51 1.95
N THR A 184 -17.23 -5.00 2.96
CA THR A 184 -17.83 -4.23 4.04
C THR A 184 -17.29 -2.81 4.03
N LEU A 185 -18.15 -1.83 3.80
CA LEU A 185 -17.83 -0.42 4.04
C LEU A 185 -18.00 -0.14 5.52
N VAL A 186 -16.97 0.42 6.12
CA VAL A 186 -16.92 0.75 7.54
C VAL A 186 -16.77 2.25 7.70
N CYS A 187 -17.75 2.86 8.35
CA CYS A 187 -17.70 4.24 8.81
C CYS A 187 -17.58 4.25 10.33
N VAL A 188 -16.50 4.83 10.85
CA VAL A 188 -16.26 4.94 12.30
C VAL A 188 -16.66 6.32 12.77
N SER A 189 -17.41 6.42 13.87
CA SER A 189 -17.84 7.69 14.45
C SER A 189 -17.92 7.60 15.97
N ASP A 190 -17.52 8.67 16.65
CA ASP A 190 -17.68 8.84 18.10
C ASP A 190 -19.12 9.20 18.49
N ASN A 191 -19.89 9.73 17.54
CA ASN A 191 -21.27 10.14 17.78
C ASN A 191 -22.22 8.99 17.48
N GLU A 192 -22.95 8.53 18.49
CA GLU A 192 -23.95 7.46 18.36
C GLU A 192 -25.08 7.78 17.37
N GLN A 193 -25.36 9.05 17.14
CA GLN A 193 -26.41 9.52 16.24
C GLN A 193 -25.89 9.83 14.81
N ALA A 194 -24.56 9.74 14.57
CA ALA A 194 -24.02 10.03 13.25
C ALA A 194 -24.51 9.01 12.23
N CYS A 195 -24.93 9.47 11.06
CA CYS A 195 -25.21 8.62 9.91
C CYS A 195 -23.94 8.39 9.10
N ILE A 196 -23.93 7.38 8.26
CA ILE A 196 -22.89 7.22 7.22
C ILE A 196 -23.07 8.42 6.24
N PRO A 197 -22.02 9.23 6.02
CA PRO A 197 -22.11 10.35 5.10
C PRO A 197 -22.47 9.87 3.68
N GLU A 198 -23.38 10.59 3.01
CA GLU A 198 -23.81 10.28 1.64
C GLU A 198 -24.13 8.78 1.42
N GLU A 199 -24.73 8.13 2.41
CA GLU A 199 -24.93 6.67 2.43
C GLU A 199 -25.64 6.15 1.18
N ALA A 200 -26.69 6.85 0.74
CA ALA A 200 -27.45 6.44 -0.44
C ALA A 200 -26.57 6.38 -1.69
N MET A 201 -25.75 7.41 -1.90
CA MET A 201 -24.89 7.52 -3.09
C MET A 201 -23.75 6.49 -3.07
N ILE A 202 -23.06 6.34 -1.93
CA ILE A 202 -21.96 5.38 -1.86
C ILE A 202 -22.46 3.95 -1.91
N ARG A 203 -23.63 3.65 -1.35
CA ARG A 203 -24.26 2.35 -1.41
C ARG A 203 -24.67 2.01 -2.86
N GLU A 204 -25.38 2.92 -3.53
CA GLU A 204 -25.74 2.76 -4.94
C GLU A 204 -24.53 2.43 -5.81
N TRP A 205 -23.45 3.20 -5.65
CA TRP A 205 -22.24 2.99 -6.41
C TRP A 205 -21.56 1.64 -6.08
N CYS A 206 -21.43 1.28 -4.81
CA CYS A 206 -20.78 0.04 -4.39
C CYS A 206 -21.57 -1.20 -4.81
N GLU A 207 -22.90 -1.18 -4.76
CA GLU A 207 -23.76 -2.30 -5.14
C GLU A 207 -23.69 -2.60 -6.65
N GLN A 208 -23.32 -1.62 -7.50
CA GLN A 208 -23.05 -1.85 -8.91
C GLN A 208 -21.72 -2.60 -9.14
N HIS A 209 -20.74 -2.43 -8.24
CA HIS A 209 -19.40 -2.99 -8.42
C HIS A 209 -19.14 -4.25 -7.59
N PHE A 210 -19.81 -4.43 -6.46
CA PHE A 210 -19.55 -5.52 -5.50
C PHE A 210 -20.81 -6.33 -5.21
N LYS A 211 -20.76 -7.63 -5.50
CA LYS A 211 -21.95 -8.51 -5.39
C LYS A 211 -22.41 -8.76 -3.96
N HIS A 212 -21.51 -8.72 -3.00
CA HIS A 212 -21.78 -9.00 -1.59
C HIS A 212 -21.35 -7.82 -0.73
N PHE A 213 -21.96 -6.66 -1.02
CA PHE A 213 -21.69 -5.39 -0.33
C PHE A 213 -22.58 -5.22 0.89
N ARG A 214 -22.02 -4.65 1.95
CA ARG A 214 -22.74 -4.13 3.11
C ARG A 214 -22.04 -2.89 3.65
N ALA A 215 -22.82 -1.97 4.22
CA ALA A 215 -22.31 -0.83 4.95
C ALA A 215 -22.53 -1.02 6.45
N LEU A 216 -21.53 -0.71 7.25
CA LEU A 216 -21.51 -0.87 8.68
C LEU A 216 -20.98 0.41 9.33
N ARG A 217 -21.72 0.90 10.31
CA ARG A 217 -21.25 1.97 11.19
C ARG A 217 -20.70 1.34 12.47
N LEU A 218 -19.49 1.73 12.84
CA LEU A 218 -18.84 1.30 14.07
C LEU A 218 -18.69 2.49 15.04
N HIS A 219 -18.94 2.23 16.31
CA HIS A 219 -18.71 3.21 17.37
C HIS A 219 -17.30 3.04 17.94
N MET A 220 -16.56 4.15 18.14
CA MET A 220 -15.12 4.13 18.46
C MET A 220 -14.75 3.56 19.83
N ARG A 221 -15.70 3.34 20.75
CA ARG A 221 -15.39 3.05 22.16
C ARG A 221 -14.90 1.64 22.48
N THR A 222 -14.73 0.76 21.52
CA THR A 222 -14.39 -0.64 21.82
C THR A 222 -13.20 -1.14 20.99
N ASP A 223 -12.00 -0.83 21.42
CA ASP A 223 -10.76 -1.40 20.86
C ASP A 223 -10.82 -2.94 20.80
N LEU A 224 -11.41 -3.58 21.82
CA LEU A 224 -11.65 -5.03 21.88
C LEU A 224 -12.62 -5.53 20.79
N PHE A 225 -13.57 -4.72 20.37
CA PHE A 225 -14.53 -5.10 19.34
C PHE A 225 -13.85 -5.22 17.98
N TYR A 226 -12.93 -4.31 17.67
CA TYR A 226 -12.20 -4.35 16.39
C TYR A 226 -11.32 -5.58 16.26
N ASP A 227 -10.60 -5.95 17.30
CA ASP A 227 -9.75 -7.13 17.31
C ASP A 227 -10.59 -8.42 17.13
N THR A 228 -11.71 -8.50 17.84
CA THR A 228 -12.65 -9.64 17.71
C THR A 228 -13.28 -9.68 16.32
N TRP A 229 -13.74 -8.54 15.81
CA TRP A 229 -14.38 -8.45 14.49
C TRP A 229 -13.40 -8.79 13.35
N LEU A 230 -12.17 -8.31 13.43
CA LEU A 230 -11.13 -8.64 12.47
C LEU A 230 -10.69 -10.10 12.55
N GLY A 231 -10.60 -10.64 13.78
CA GLY A 231 -10.29 -12.05 13.99
C GLY A 231 -11.31 -13.03 13.40
N MET A 232 -12.54 -12.53 13.13
CA MET A 232 -13.59 -13.31 12.43
C MET A 232 -13.50 -13.22 10.91
N MET A 233 -12.66 -12.34 10.36
CA MET A 233 -12.53 -12.15 8.93
C MET A 233 -11.48 -13.08 8.32
N GLN A 234 -11.73 -13.50 7.10
CA GLN A 234 -10.80 -14.34 6.35
C GLN A 234 -9.94 -13.51 5.43
N GLN A 235 -8.66 -13.34 5.78
CA GLN A 235 -7.68 -12.62 4.96
C GLN A 235 -8.21 -11.26 4.45
N PRO A 236 -8.61 -10.34 5.35
CA PRO A 236 -9.18 -9.07 4.93
C PRO A 236 -8.12 -8.18 4.29
N TRP A 237 -8.51 -7.44 3.24
CA TRP A 237 -7.75 -6.29 2.77
C TRP A 237 -8.45 -5.02 3.17
N LEU A 238 -7.68 -4.03 3.62
CA LEU A 238 -8.18 -2.69 3.93
C LEU A 238 -7.94 -1.75 2.76
N VAL A 239 -8.96 -1.02 2.35
CA VAL A 239 -8.90 0.04 1.35
C VAL A 239 -9.17 1.37 2.04
N SER A 240 -8.25 2.30 1.90
CA SER A 240 -8.34 3.61 2.54
C SER A 240 -8.02 4.73 1.55
N GLY A 241 -8.69 5.86 1.69
CA GLY A 241 -8.29 7.11 1.06
C GLY A 241 -6.94 7.57 1.58
N ALA A 242 -6.27 8.39 0.79
CA ALA A 242 -4.95 8.87 1.16
C ALA A 242 -5.00 9.77 2.38
N PHE A 243 -3.91 9.77 2.97
CA PHE A 243 -3.32 10.51 4.03
C PHE A 243 -3.12 12.00 3.65
N GLY A 244 -4.23 12.74 3.49
CA GLY A 244 -4.17 14.19 3.21
C GLY A 244 -3.53 14.96 4.36
N ARG A 245 -2.95 16.12 4.06
CA ARG A 245 -2.18 16.98 4.99
C ARG A 245 -2.91 17.36 6.29
N SER A 246 -4.26 17.26 6.34
CA SER A 246 -5.09 17.66 7.48
C SER A 246 -6.03 16.58 8.02
N ASP A 247 -6.30 15.50 7.26
CA ASP A 247 -7.44 14.61 7.54
C ASP A 247 -7.06 13.29 8.21
N TRP A 248 -5.79 12.93 8.19
CA TRP A 248 -5.29 11.75 8.89
C TRP A 248 -5.62 11.73 10.38
N SER A 249 -5.69 12.90 11.00
CA SER A 249 -5.90 13.03 12.46
C SER A 249 -7.35 12.94 12.91
N ARG A 250 -8.32 13.05 12.00
CA ARG A 250 -9.73 13.19 12.40
C ARG A 250 -10.57 11.93 12.29
N LEU A 251 -10.28 11.01 11.35
CA LEU A 251 -11.25 9.98 10.94
C LEU A 251 -10.86 8.55 11.26
N PHE A 252 -9.57 8.26 11.22
CA PHE A 252 -9.06 7.02 11.75
C PHE A 252 -8.01 7.39 12.76
N HIS A 253 -8.29 7.21 14.04
CA HIS A 253 -7.25 7.29 15.05
C HIS A 253 -6.07 6.47 14.54
N HIS A 254 -4.89 7.06 14.54
CA HIS A 254 -3.62 6.40 14.22
C HIS A 254 -3.54 4.98 14.80
N SER A 255 -4.20 4.77 15.95
CA SER A 255 -4.30 3.49 16.62
C SER A 255 -5.01 2.40 15.80
N PHE A 256 -6.07 2.70 15.04
CA PHE A 256 -6.84 1.66 14.36
C PHE A 256 -6.08 1.08 13.14
N ILE A 257 -5.64 1.93 12.21
CA ILE A 257 -4.89 1.47 11.02
C ILE A 257 -3.55 0.85 11.43
N ASN A 258 -2.84 1.48 12.37
CA ASN A 258 -1.59 0.94 12.88
C ASN A 258 -1.78 -0.43 13.53
N ARG A 259 -2.86 -0.63 14.29
CA ARG A 259 -3.20 -1.93 14.88
C ARG A 259 -3.53 -2.95 13.80
N LEU A 260 -4.31 -2.59 12.77
CA LEU A 260 -4.63 -3.48 11.65
C LEU A 260 -3.37 -3.98 10.94
N ILE A 261 -2.46 -3.10 10.65
CA ILE A 261 -1.22 -3.45 9.94
C ILE A 261 -0.25 -4.21 10.85
N ARG A 262 -0.02 -3.74 12.10
CA ARG A 262 0.97 -4.32 13.01
C ARG A 262 0.52 -5.62 13.65
N THR A 263 -0.71 -5.66 14.17
CA THR A 263 -1.18 -6.78 14.98
C THR A 263 -1.80 -7.86 14.13
N HIS A 264 -2.52 -7.47 13.07
CA HIS A 264 -3.27 -8.42 12.24
C HIS A 264 -2.64 -8.66 10.87
N GLY A 265 -1.55 -7.95 10.52
CA GLY A 265 -0.88 -8.13 9.24
C GLY A 265 -1.82 -7.95 8.04
N VAL A 266 -2.73 -6.99 8.12
CA VAL A 266 -3.73 -6.74 7.07
C VAL A 266 -3.08 -5.95 5.92
N PRO A 267 -3.15 -6.43 4.67
CA PRO A 267 -2.75 -5.64 3.51
C PRO A 267 -3.56 -4.35 3.41
N LEU A 268 -2.89 -3.24 3.12
CA LEU A 268 -3.50 -1.92 3.03
C LEU A 268 -3.35 -1.36 1.61
N PHE A 269 -4.48 -1.17 0.93
CA PHE A 269 -4.56 -0.44 -0.33
C PHE A 269 -4.85 1.04 -0.04
N VAL A 270 -3.98 1.91 -0.56
CA VAL A 270 -4.09 3.36 -0.42
C VAL A 270 -4.14 4.01 -1.79
N ALA A 271 -5.08 4.91 -1.99
CA ALA A 271 -5.10 5.75 -3.18
C ALA A 271 -5.50 7.18 -2.83
N HIS A 272 -4.90 8.15 -3.54
CA HIS A 272 -5.19 9.56 -3.38
C HIS A 272 -5.32 10.24 -4.75
N LYS A 273 -5.98 11.39 -4.74
CA LYS A 273 -6.19 12.22 -5.91
C LYS A 273 -5.19 13.39 -5.90
#